data_5225552ac06c6032d26a703e365266b3
#
_entry.id   5225552ac06c6032d26a703e365266b3
#
_cell.length_a   1.000
_cell.length_b   1.000
_cell.length_c   1.000
_cell.angle_alpha   90.00
_cell.angle_beta   90.00
_cell.angle_gamma   90.00
#
_symmetry.space_group_name_H-M   'P 1'
#
loop_
_entity.id
_entity.type
_entity.pdbx_description
1 polymer ?
#
loop_
_entity_poly.entity_id
_entity_poly.type
_entity_poly.pdbx_seq_one_letter_code
_entity_poly.pdbx_strand_id
1 'polypeptide(L)'
;MFVISAASVKAEENFEKAKAVIKEIVDSYAMDKLRYGVVVFGSAASIKITFDDYVSDHENLKVAVDVLSRSKEPPALDEGLKKGKELFKNSIGRPNARKILVVITDIKSTSALFDSGKIGKLLEKDGVKVVAVGIGDQVDHKELEAIVPDKSSVVNVTDEVDLGDLKNRIMNKVTGGRCRLRKGNILH
;
A
#
# COMPACT_ATOMS: atom_id res chain seq x y z
N MET A 1 0.74 5.04 -3.66
CA MET A 1 1.47 5.04 -2.37
C MET A 1 1.17 3.76 -1.63
N PHE A 2 2.16 3.24 -0.93
CA PHE A 2 2.01 2.07 -0.06
C PHE A 2 2.18 2.48 1.40
N VAL A 3 1.36 1.91 2.27
CA VAL A 3 1.46 2.00 3.72
C VAL A 3 1.55 0.58 4.25
N ILE A 4 2.72 0.18 4.73
CA ILE A 4 3.00 -1.22 5.10
C ILE A 4 3.25 -1.38 6.58
N SER A 5 2.63 -2.39 7.19
CA SER A 5 2.92 -2.79 8.56
C SER A 5 4.33 -3.39 8.64
N ALA A 6 5.13 -2.88 9.56
CA ALA A 6 6.44 -3.43 9.88
C ALA A 6 6.42 -4.35 11.11
N ALA A 7 5.28 -4.47 11.76
CA ALA A 7 5.11 -5.11 13.06
C ALA A 7 4.54 -6.53 12.94
N SER A 8 5.10 -7.37 12.12
CA SER A 8 4.67 -8.76 12.05
C SER A 8 5.22 -9.57 13.23
N VAL A 9 4.35 -10.28 13.91
CA VAL A 9 4.73 -11.20 14.99
C VAL A 9 5.16 -12.57 14.43
N LYS A 10 4.54 -12.99 13.33
CA LYS A 10 4.75 -14.33 12.77
C LYS A 10 5.78 -14.39 11.65
N ALA A 11 6.06 -13.30 10.96
CA ALA A 11 6.76 -13.53 9.72
C ALA A 11 7.51 -12.31 9.18
N GLU A 12 8.80 -12.38 9.27
CA GLU A 12 9.70 -11.82 8.29
C GLU A 12 9.14 -12.02 6.86
N GLU A 13 8.59 -13.20 6.60
CA GLU A 13 7.98 -13.62 5.34
C GLU A 13 6.86 -12.67 4.83
N ASN A 14 5.91 -12.27 5.67
CA ASN A 14 4.80 -11.41 5.22
C ASN A 14 5.26 -9.97 4.96
N PHE A 15 6.25 -9.47 5.70
CA PHE A 15 6.87 -8.18 5.41
C PHE A 15 7.67 -8.22 4.10
N GLU A 16 8.46 -9.29 3.89
CA GLU A 16 9.16 -9.52 2.63
C GLU A 16 8.17 -9.70 1.45
N LYS A 17 7.04 -10.37 1.67
CA LYS A 17 5.98 -10.49 0.68
C LYS A 17 5.35 -9.13 0.34
N ALA A 18 5.14 -8.27 1.33
CA ALA A 18 4.68 -6.90 1.08
C ALA A 18 5.69 -6.10 0.25
N LYS A 19 6.99 -6.21 0.53
CA LYS A 19 8.06 -5.58 -0.27
C LYS A 19 8.09 -6.15 -1.69
N ALA A 20 8.01 -7.47 -1.82
CA ALA A 20 8.04 -8.14 -3.12
C ALA A 20 6.86 -7.72 -4.01
N VAL A 21 5.63 -7.64 -3.48
CA VAL A 21 4.47 -7.19 -4.26
C VAL A 21 4.59 -5.72 -4.68
N ILE A 22 5.21 -4.87 -3.86
CA ILE A 22 5.50 -3.49 -4.25
C ILE A 22 6.43 -3.46 -5.46
N LYS A 23 7.52 -4.24 -5.44
CA LYS A 23 8.47 -4.33 -6.55
C LYS A 23 7.81 -4.86 -7.83
N GLU A 24 6.98 -5.89 -7.72
CA GLU A 24 6.20 -6.42 -8.83
C GLU A 24 5.24 -5.37 -9.46
N ILE A 25 4.64 -4.52 -8.62
CA ILE A 25 3.80 -3.41 -9.10
C ILE A 25 4.66 -2.35 -9.79
N VAL A 26 5.82 -2.01 -9.23
CA VAL A 26 6.76 -1.05 -9.82
C VAL A 26 7.21 -1.52 -11.21
N ASP A 27 7.59 -2.78 -11.36
CA ASP A 27 8.01 -3.35 -12.65
C ASP A 27 6.89 -3.45 -13.69
N SER A 28 5.62 -3.46 -13.24
CA SER A 28 4.47 -3.61 -14.14
C SER A 28 4.02 -2.31 -14.79
N TYR A 29 4.50 -1.15 -14.34
CA TYR A 29 4.00 0.15 -14.78
C TYR A 29 5.14 1.14 -15.08
N ALA A 30 5.00 1.88 -16.19
CA ALA A 30 5.97 2.89 -16.57
C ALA A 30 6.02 4.06 -15.57
N MET A 31 7.22 4.48 -15.17
CA MET A 31 7.47 5.52 -14.16
C MET A 31 7.03 6.93 -14.59
N ASP A 32 6.95 7.19 -15.88
CA ASP A 32 6.45 8.47 -16.40
C ASP A 32 4.99 8.72 -15.99
N LYS A 33 4.23 7.65 -15.74
CA LYS A 33 2.80 7.69 -15.39
C LYS A 33 2.53 7.61 -13.91
N LEU A 34 3.40 6.99 -13.13
CA LEU A 34 3.19 6.74 -11.70
C LEU A 34 4.29 7.38 -10.86
N ARG A 35 3.91 7.82 -9.67
CA ARG A 35 4.83 8.21 -8.59
C ARG A 35 4.58 7.30 -7.41
N TYR A 36 5.65 6.88 -6.78
CA TYR A 36 5.58 5.95 -5.67
C TYR A 36 5.99 6.64 -4.38
N GLY A 37 5.28 6.36 -3.32
CA GLY A 37 5.66 6.74 -1.96
C GLY A 37 5.46 5.53 -1.06
N VAL A 38 6.28 5.40 -0.03
CA VAL A 38 6.20 4.30 0.93
C VAL A 38 6.27 4.84 2.35
N VAL A 39 5.28 4.46 3.14
CA VAL A 39 5.21 4.67 4.57
C VAL A 39 5.31 3.31 5.26
N VAL A 40 6.15 3.22 6.27
CA VAL A 40 6.26 2.04 7.13
C VAL A 40 5.75 2.40 8.52
N PHE A 41 4.92 1.55 9.12
CA PHE A 41 4.38 1.77 10.44
C PHE A 41 4.56 0.57 11.38
N GLY A 42 4.88 0.87 12.63
CA GLY A 42 4.78 0.07 13.83
C GLY A 42 3.94 0.86 14.83
N SER A 43 4.37 1.06 16.07
CA SER A 43 3.73 1.96 17.04
C SER A 43 3.77 3.43 16.60
N ALA A 44 4.76 3.78 15.79
CA ALA A 44 4.88 5.05 15.08
C ALA A 44 5.03 4.78 13.58
N ALA A 45 4.75 5.79 12.75
CA ALA A 45 4.89 5.69 11.31
C ALA A 45 5.94 6.65 10.77
N SER A 46 6.64 6.23 9.71
CA SER A 46 7.64 7.05 9.02
C SER A 46 7.51 6.95 7.51
N ILE A 47 7.67 8.09 6.84
CA ILE A 47 7.79 8.15 5.39
C ILE A 47 9.21 7.66 5.04
N LYS A 48 9.30 6.62 4.22
CA LYS A 48 10.57 6.05 3.77
C LYS A 48 10.91 6.44 2.34
N ILE A 49 9.89 6.63 1.51
CA ILE A 49 10.03 7.04 0.11
C ILE A 49 8.96 8.09 -0.16
N THR A 50 9.35 9.24 -0.66
CA THR A 50 8.43 10.30 -1.09
C THR A 50 8.07 10.16 -2.57
N PHE A 51 7.10 10.92 -3.06
CA PHE A 51 6.73 10.88 -4.48
C PHE A 51 7.77 11.52 -5.41
N ASP A 52 8.72 12.26 -4.85
CA ASP A 52 9.76 12.96 -5.60
C ASP A 52 11.09 12.20 -5.59
N ASP A 53 11.19 11.15 -4.75
CA ASP A 53 12.31 10.22 -4.78
C ASP A 53 12.16 9.26 -5.98
N TYR A 54 13.28 8.82 -6.53
CA TYR A 54 13.34 7.79 -7.58
C TYR A 54 12.42 8.05 -8.79
N VAL A 55 12.25 9.31 -9.16
CA VAL A 55 11.48 9.68 -10.35
C VAL A 55 12.17 9.14 -11.59
N SER A 56 11.52 8.24 -12.31
CA SER A 56 12.07 7.53 -13.49
C SER A 56 13.24 6.56 -13.17
N ASP A 57 13.39 6.14 -11.94
CA ASP A 57 14.44 5.22 -11.51
C ASP A 57 13.85 3.99 -10.76
N HIS A 58 13.40 3.01 -11.52
CA HIS A 58 12.82 1.77 -10.98
C HIS A 58 13.81 0.96 -10.15
N GLU A 59 15.06 0.87 -10.60
CA GLU A 59 16.04 0.01 -9.96
C GLU A 59 16.40 0.53 -8.58
N ASN A 60 16.72 1.81 -8.46
CA ASN A 60 16.99 2.39 -7.14
C ASN A 60 15.76 2.45 -6.24
N LEU A 61 14.55 2.60 -6.80
CA LEU A 61 13.31 2.46 -6.05
C LEU A 61 13.16 1.06 -5.44
N LYS A 62 13.44 0.00 -6.22
CA LYS A 62 13.38 -1.39 -5.72
C LYS A 62 14.43 -1.64 -4.65
N VAL A 63 15.65 -1.14 -4.82
CA VAL A 63 16.71 -1.20 -3.79
C VAL A 63 16.27 -0.49 -2.52
N ALA A 64 15.66 0.70 -2.64
CA ALA A 64 15.13 1.41 -1.47
C ALA A 64 14.00 0.65 -0.75
N VAL A 65 13.16 -0.08 -1.48
CA VAL A 65 12.15 -0.98 -0.89
C VAL A 65 12.80 -2.18 -0.20
N ASP A 66 13.86 -2.75 -0.77
CA ASP A 66 14.55 -3.91 -0.18
C ASP A 66 15.21 -3.60 1.18
N VAL A 67 15.73 -2.39 1.36
CA VAL A 67 16.37 -1.99 2.63
C VAL A 67 15.40 -1.55 3.71
N LEU A 68 14.08 -1.59 3.47
CA LEU A 68 13.08 -1.30 4.50
C LEU A 68 13.18 -2.32 5.64
N SER A 69 13.17 -1.79 6.86
CA SER A 69 13.35 -2.58 8.08
C SER A 69 12.04 -2.79 8.80
N ARG A 70 11.93 -3.96 9.45
CA ARG A 70 10.84 -4.28 10.38
C ARG A 70 10.95 -3.51 11.68
N SER A 71 9.80 -3.35 12.35
CA SER A 71 9.70 -2.95 13.74
C SER A 71 9.25 -4.15 14.58
N LYS A 72 9.69 -4.21 15.84
CA LYS A 72 9.18 -5.18 16.81
C LYS A 72 7.99 -4.62 17.62
N GLU A 73 7.63 -3.37 17.36
CA GLU A 73 6.57 -2.70 18.10
C GLU A 73 5.20 -2.99 17.48
N PRO A 74 4.15 -3.02 18.30
CA PRO A 74 2.79 -3.28 17.81
C PRO A 74 2.36 -2.26 16.75
N PRO A 75 1.60 -2.65 15.72
CA PRO A 75 1.23 -1.74 14.65
C PRO A 75 0.12 -0.78 15.07
N ALA A 76 0.28 0.50 14.81
CA ALA A 76 -0.73 1.54 14.92
C ALA A 76 -1.16 1.99 13.52
N LEU A 77 -2.24 1.41 12.99
CA LEU A 77 -2.70 1.66 11.63
C LEU A 77 -3.09 3.12 11.41
N ASP A 78 -3.69 3.77 12.40
CA ASP A 78 -4.04 5.19 12.33
C ASP A 78 -2.81 6.08 12.11
N GLU A 79 -1.67 5.75 12.73
CA GLU A 79 -0.40 6.47 12.51
C GLU A 79 0.10 6.28 11.07
N GLY A 80 0.02 5.06 10.53
CA GLY A 80 0.33 4.79 9.13
C GLY A 80 -0.54 5.61 8.16
N LEU A 81 -1.85 5.65 8.40
CA LEU A 81 -2.79 6.42 7.60
C LEU A 81 -2.57 7.94 7.71
N LYS A 82 -2.28 8.46 8.92
CA LYS A 82 -1.94 9.88 9.15
C LYS A 82 -0.71 10.26 8.34
N LYS A 83 0.34 9.46 8.38
CA LYS A 83 1.58 9.70 7.62
C LYS A 83 1.35 9.61 6.10
N GLY A 84 0.54 8.68 5.66
CA GLY A 84 0.13 8.60 4.27
C GLY A 84 -0.63 9.85 3.81
N LYS A 85 -1.57 10.34 4.62
CA LYS A 85 -2.29 11.59 4.35
C LYS A 85 -1.34 12.80 4.29
N GLU A 86 -0.38 12.89 5.21
CA GLU A 86 0.66 13.91 5.24
C GLU A 86 1.48 13.90 3.94
N LEU A 87 1.92 12.73 3.48
CA LEU A 87 2.68 12.60 2.24
C LEU A 87 1.89 13.09 1.01
N PHE A 88 0.60 12.79 0.91
CA PHE A 88 -0.23 13.31 -0.17
C PHE A 88 -0.41 14.83 -0.11
N LYS A 89 -0.52 15.40 1.09
CA LYS A 89 -0.66 16.85 1.28
C LYS A 89 0.60 17.60 0.88
N ASN A 90 1.76 17.03 1.14
CA ASN A 90 3.07 17.66 0.90
C ASN A 90 3.58 17.44 -0.54
N SER A 91 2.92 16.57 -1.33
CA SER A 91 3.33 16.33 -2.71
C SER A 91 2.88 17.46 -3.62
N ILE A 92 3.85 18.21 -4.12
CA ILE A 92 3.66 19.31 -5.07
C ILE A 92 4.03 18.79 -6.46
N GLY A 93 3.22 19.06 -7.47
CA GLY A 93 3.66 18.83 -8.86
C GLY A 93 2.72 18.02 -9.75
N ARG A 94 1.73 17.29 -9.20
CA ARG A 94 0.74 16.57 -10.01
C ARG A 94 -0.68 16.72 -9.45
N PRO A 95 -1.27 17.92 -9.45
CA PRO A 95 -2.55 18.19 -8.78
C PRO A 95 -3.72 17.35 -9.34
N ASN A 96 -3.64 16.99 -10.63
CA ASN A 96 -4.67 16.20 -11.31
C ASN A 96 -4.39 14.68 -11.29
N ALA A 97 -3.32 14.22 -10.63
CA ALA A 97 -3.03 12.80 -10.54
C ALA A 97 -4.02 12.11 -9.60
N ARG A 98 -4.47 10.92 -10.00
CA ARG A 98 -5.29 10.09 -9.10
C ARG A 98 -4.44 9.65 -7.91
N LYS A 99 -4.96 9.90 -6.72
CA LYS A 99 -4.33 9.52 -5.47
C LYS A 99 -4.82 8.14 -5.05
N ILE A 100 -3.88 7.23 -4.85
CA ILE A 100 -4.18 5.85 -4.45
C ILE A 100 -3.29 5.50 -3.26
N LEU A 101 -3.90 5.00 -2.20
CA LEU A 101 -3.24 4.49 -1.02
C LEU A 101 -3.53 2.99 -0.90
N VAL A 102 -2.50 2.17 -0.88
CA VAL A 102 -2.59 0.73 -0.65
C VAL A 102 -2.02 0.46 0.75
N VAL A 103 -2.86 0.01 1.66
CA VAL A 103 -2.45 -0.47 2.98
C VAL A 103 -2.18 -1.96 2.90
N ILE A 104 -1.07 -2.43 3.44
CA ILE A 104 -0.76 -3.86 3.56
C ILE A 104 -0.42 -4.16 5.01
N THR A 105 -1.15 -5.09 5.61
CA THR A 105 -0.91 -5.56 6.97
C THR A 105 -1.17 -7.06 7.09
N ASP A 106 -0.49 -7.71 8.00
CA ASP A 106 -0.65 -9.13 8.33
C ASP A 106 -1.08 -9.36 9.79
N ILE A 107 -1.39 -8.28 10.49
CA ILE A 107 -1.75 -8.35 11.91
C ILE A 107 -2.77 -7.27 12.28
N LYS A 108 -3.57 -7.57 13.29
CA LYS A 108 -4.48 -6.60 13.92
C LYS A 108 -3.70 -5.42 14.50
N SER A 109 -4.18 -4.23 14.24
CA SER A 109 -3.65 -2.99 14.80
C SER A 109 -3.99 -2.81 16.28
N THR A 110 -3.17 -2.05 16.98
CA THR A 110 -3.46 -1.55 18.34
C THR A 110 -4.31 -0.28 18.31
N SER A 111 -4.48 0.34 17.14
CA SER A 111 -5.33 1.52 16.97
C SER A 111 -6.80 1.19 17.28
N ALA A 112 -7.53 2.16 17.82
CA ALA A 112 -8.96 2.01 17.91
C ALA A 112 -9.58 2.01 16.51
N LEU A 113 -10.50 1.08 16.26
CA LEU A 113 -11.23 0.94 14.98
C LEU A 113 -11.84 2.27 14.52
N PHE A 114 -12.36 3.05 15.48
CA PHE A 114 -12.96 4.36 15.21
C PHE A 114 -11.94 5.37 14.66
N ASP A 115 -10.72 5.39 15.19
CA ASP A 115 -9.68 6.35 14.79
C ASP A 115 -9.17 6.03 13.39
N SER A 116 -8.86 4.77 13.09
CA SER A 116 -8.47 4.34 11.76
C SER A 116 -9.57 4.63 10.74
N GLY A 117 -10.83 4.31 11.05
CA GLY A 117 -11.97 4.57 10.18
C GLY A 117 -12.23 6.06 9.93
N LYS A 118 -12.02 6.92 10.95
CA LYS A 118 -12.11 8.38 10.78
C LYS A 118 -11.08 8.90 9.78
N ILE A 119 -9.85 8.41 9.83
CA ILE A 119 -8.80 8.81 8.89
C ILE A 119 -9.10 8.29 7.49
N GLY A 120 -9.61 7.06 7.36
CA GLY A 120 -10.08 6.52 6.08
C GLY A 120 -11.10 7.43 5.38
N LYS A 121 -12.11 7.90 6.12
CA LYS A 121 -13.09 8.89 5.62
C LYS A 121 -12.48 10.24 5.24
N LEU A 122 -11.46 10.70 5.97
CA LEU A 122 -10.76 11.94 5.60
C LEU A 122 -9.94 11.76 4.32
N LEU A 123 -9.31 10.61 4.13
CA LEU A 123 -8.59 10.28 2.89
C LEU A 123 -9.55 10.25 1.70
N GLU A 124 -10.72 9.62 1.84
CA GLU A 124 -11.76 9.62 0.82
C GLU A 124 -12.21 11.04 0.45
N LYS A 125 -12.48 11.88 1.46
CA LYS A 125 -12.85 13.29 1.25
C LYS A 125 -11.75 14.07 0.50
N ASP A 126 -10.50 13.74 0.71
CA ASP A 126 -9.35 14.33 0.00
C ASP A 126 -9.14 13.72 -1.41
N GLY A 127 -10.06 12.87 -1.88
CA GLY A 127 -10.02 12.23 -3.18
C GLY A 127 -9.00 11.08 -3.28
N VAL A 128 -8.59 10.51 -2.15
CA VAL A 128 -7.68 9.37 -2.11
C VAL A 128 -8.47 8.08 -2.14
N LYS A 129 -8.22 7.23 -3.14
CA LYS A 129 -8.75 5.87 -3.17
C LYS A 129 -7.92 4.99 -2.24
N VAL A 130 -8.56 4.39 -1.24
CA VAL A 130 -7.91 3.45 -0.33
C VAL A 130 -8.21 2.02 -0.77
N VAL A 131 -7.18 1.19 -0.83
CA VAL A 131 -7.25 -0.28 -0.99
C VAL A 131 -6.58 -0.88 0.22
N ALA A 132 -7.27 -1.77 0.92
CA ALA A 132 -6.75 -2.43 2.11
C ALA A 132 -6.44 -3.90 1.81
N VAL A 133 -5.27 -4.36 2.19
CA VAL A 133 -4.78 -5.72 1.96
C VAL A 133 -4.43 -6.35 3.28
N GLY A 134 -5.09 -7.46 3.60
CA GLY A 134 -4.79 -8.31 4.74
C GLY A 134 -4.13 -9.61 4.28
N ILE A 135 -2.99 -9.96 4.86
CA ILE A 135 -2.26 -11.20 4.57
C ILE A 135 -2.31 -12.08 5.82
N GLY A 136 -2.84 -13.31 5.67
CA GLY A 136 -2.91 -14.27 6.75
C GLY A 136 -4.15 -14.13 7.65
N ASP A 137 -4.15 -14.88 8.75
CA ASP A 137 -5.29 -15.08 9.65
C ASP A 137 -5.33 -14.13 10.86
N GLN A 138 -4.25 -13.37 11.10
CA GLN A 138 -4.12 -12.48 12.25
C GLN A 138 -4.67 -11.07 12.00
N VAL A 139 -5.23 -10.84 10.83
CA VAL A 139 -5.76 -9.54 10.40
C VAL A 139 -7.17 -9.31 10.93
N ASP A 140 -7.46 -8.11 11.42
CA ASP A 140 -8.83 -7.72 11.75
C ASP A 140 -9.54 -7.17 10.50
N HIS A 141 -10.38 -8.01 9.89
CA HIS A 141 -11.13 -7.63 8.68
C HIS A 141 -12.05 -6.41 8.89
N LYS A 142 -12.60 -6.23 10.10
CA LYS A 142 -13.45 -5.08 10.43
C LYS A 142 -12.64 -3.79 10.39
N GLU A 143 -11.38 -3.86 10.81
CA GLU A 143 -10.48 -2.71 10.74
C GLU A 143 -10.17 -2.33 9.29
N LEU A 144 -9.89 -3.33 8.43
CA LEU A 144 -9.67 -3.08 7.00
C LEU A 144 -10.92 -2.52 6.31
N GLU A 145 -12.11 -3.05 6.64
CA GLU A 145 -13.37 -2.54 6.12
C GLU A 145 -13.68 -1.11 6.57
N ALA A 146 -13.25 -0.72 7.77
CA ALA A 146 -13.52 0.60 8.31
C ALA A 146 -12.72 1.72 7.62
N ILE A 147 -11.56 1.41 7.05
CA ILE A 147 -10.68 2.41 6.43
C ILE A 147 -10.93 2.59 4.93
N VAL A 148 -11.74 1.75 4.31
CA VAL A 148 -12.11 1.85 2.89
C VAL A 148 -13.53 2.39 2.72
N PRO A 149 -13.80 3.21 1.70
CA PRO A 149 -15.15 3.69 1.44
C PRO A 149 -16.09 2.60 0.93
N ASP A 150 -15.53 1.62 0.22
CA ASP A 150 -16.24 0.46 -0.32
C ASP A 150 -15.53 -0.82 0.10
N LYS A 151 -16.23 -1.69 0.82
CA LYS A 151 -15.72 -2.98 1.28
C LYS A 151 -15.18 -3.86 0.16
N SER A 152 -15.64 -3.66 -1.06
CA SER A 152 -15.06 -4.33 -2.23
C SER A 152 -13.60 -3.94 -2.49
N SER A 153 -13.10 -2.87 -1.87
CA SER A 153 -11.69 -2.46 -1.92
C SER A 153 -10.79 -3.19 -0.92
N VAL A 154 -11.33 -4.12 -0.15
CA VAL A 154 -10.54 -5.01 0.71
C VAL A 154 -10.09 -6.24 -0.07
N VAL A 155 -8.83 -6.61 0.08
CA VAL A 155 -8.22 -7.83 -0.45
C VAL A 155 -7.74 -8.66 0.74
N ASN A 156 -8.32 -9.82 0.94
CA ASN A 156 -7.88 -10.77 1.96
C ASN A 156 -7.23 -11.97 1.28
N VAL A 157 -6.07 -12.34 1.73
CA VAL A 157 -5.31 -13.48 1.21
C VAL A 157 -4.69 -14.29 2.34
N THR A 158 -4.41 -15.55 2.06
CA THR A 158 -3.65 -16.42 2.97
C THR A 158 -2.15 -16.10 2.92
N ASP A 159 -1.39 -16.59 3.87
CA ASP A 159 0.06 -16.46 3.90
C ASP A 159 0.72 -17.13 2.66
N GLU A 160 0.08 -18.11 2.06
CA GLU A 160 0.58 -18.89 0.91
C GLU A 160 0.24 -18.26 -0.45
N VAL A 161 -0.34 -17.06 -0.50
CA VAL A 161 -0.73 -16.42 -1.76
C VAL A 161 0.47 -16.22 -2.67
N ASP A 162 0.31 -16.55 -3.96
CA ASP A 162 1.27 -16.23 -5.00
C ASP A 162 1.38 -14.71 -5.22
N LEU A 163 2.60 -14.21 -5.42
CA LEU A 163 2.86 -12.78 -5.58
C LEU A 163 2.16 -12.18 -6.80
N GLY A 164 2.11 -12.92 -7.90
CA GLY A 164 1.42 -12.49 -9.12
C GLY A 164 -0.08 -12.37 -8.91
N ASP A 165 -0.69 -13.32 -8.19
CA ASP A 165 -2.10 -13.27 -7.82
C ASP A 165 -2.38 -12.09 -6.89
N LEU A 166 -1.57 -11.91 -5.85
CA LEU A 166 -1.70 -10.79 -4.93
C LEU A 166 -1.61 -9.43 -5.66
N LYS A 167 -0.59 -9.27 -6.51
CA LYS A 167 -0.46 -8.08 -7.36
C LYS A 167 -1.72 -7.85 -8.20
N ASN A 168 -2.22 -8.87 -8.88
CA ASN A 168 -3.39 -8.77 -9.75
C ASN A 168 -4.64 -8.37 -8.96
N ARG A 169 -4.86 -8.94 -7.79
CA ARG A 169 -5.98 -8.59 -6.90
C ARG A 169 -5.89 -7.12 -6.47
N ILE A 170 -4.73 -6.66 -6.02
CA ILE A 170 -4.51 -5.26 -5.66
C ILE A 170 -4.80 -4.34 -6.85
N MET A 171 -4.20 -4.63 -8.01
CA MET A 171 -4.33 -3.77 -9.18
C MET A 171 -5.74 -3.75 -9.74
N ASN A 172 -6.49 -4.84 -9.68
CA ASN A 172 -7.91 -4.85 -10.02
C ASN A 172 -8.72 -3.89 -9.13
N LYS A 173 -8.42 -3.81 -7.83
CA LYS A 173 -9.07 -2.85 -6.93
C LYS A 173 -8.62 -1.42 -7.22
N VAL A 174 -7.34 -1.20 -7.47
CA VAL A 174 -6.77 0.11 -7.83
C VAL A 174 -7.42 0.66 -9.10
N THR A 175 -7.55 -0.15 -10.13
CA THR A 175 -8.04 0.26 -11.47
C THR A 175 -9.55 0.18 -11.63
N GLY A 176 -10.26 -0.44 -10.68
CA GLY A 176 -11.70 -0.71 -10.79
C GLY A 176 -12.04 -1.69 -11.91
N GLY A 177 -11.17 -2.66 -12.16
CA GLY A 177 -11.35 -3.71 -13.17
C GLY A 177 -11.19 -3.23 -14.61
N ARG A 178 -10.86 -1.97 -14.87
CA ARG A 178 -10.77 -1.38 -16.21
C ARG A 178 -9.39 -1.55 -16.87
N CYS A 179 -8.42 -2.12 -16.18
CA CYS A 179 -7.10 -2.34 -16.76
C CYS A 179 -7.04 -3.71 -17.44
N ARG A 180 -7.55 -3.82 -18.65
CA ARG A 180 -7.05 -4.84 -19.59
C ARG A 180 -5.63 -4.43 -19.94
N LEU A 181 -4.64 -5.11 -19.40
CA LEU A 181 -3.26 -5.04 -19.86
C LEU A 181 -3.29 -5.32 -21.38
N ARG A 182 -3.05 -4.31 -22.21
CA ARG A 182 -2.67 -4.56 -23.59
C ARG A 182 -1.29 -5.23 -23.52
N LYS A 183 -1.26 -6.55 -23.66
CA LYS A 183 -0.05 -7.24 -24.07
C LYS A 183 0.42 -6.53 -25.34
N GLY A 184 1.63 -5.99 -25.29
CA GLY A 184 2.23 -5.32 -26.43
C GLY A 184 2.24 -6.29 -27.62
N ASN A 185 1.55 -5.95 -28.69
CA ASN A 185 1.82 -6.52 -29.99
C ASN A 185 3.21 -6.01 -30.39
N ILE A 186 4.19 -6.88 -30.28
CA ILE A 186 5.43 -6.75 -31.04
C ILE A 186 5.02 -7.06 -32.49
N LEU A 187 4.84 -6.01 -33.29
CA LEU A 187 4.84 -6.16 -34.73
C LEU A 187 6.27 -6.06 -35.21
N HIS A 188 6.70 -7.11 -35.89
CA HIS A 188 7.95 -7.20 -36.62
C HIS A 188 8.00 -6.17 -37.77
#